data_5a0316234348c142f23a7ea841fb6050
#
_entry.id   5a0316234348c142f23a7ea841fb6050
#
_cell.length_a   1.000
_cell.length_b   1.000
_cell.length_c   1.000
_cell.angle_alpha   90.00
_cell.angle_beta   90.00
_cell.angle_gamma   90.00
#
_symmetry.space_group_name_H-M   'P 1'
#
loop_
_entity.id
_entity.type
_entity.pdbx_description
1 polymer ?
#
loop_
_entity_poly.entity_id
_entity_poly.type
_entity_poly.pdbx_seq_one_letter_code
_entity_poly.pdbx_strand_id
1 'polypeptide(L)'
;MSNKKKSPVLFPKYQTSLNQLGENIKLAAKRRKITQTLLSQRTGISRVTIRKMMHGDPAVAIGYYVMILGVLGLEQDFKYVAKDDELGRKLQDIALLRGKQS
;
A
#
# COMPACT_ATOMS: atom_id res chain seq x y z
N MET A 1 -11.78 -19.36 20.17
CA MET A 1 -10.99 -18.82 20.00
C MET A 1 -10.99 -18.03 18.99
N SER A 2 -10.78 -17.24 18.98
CA SER A 2 -10.94 -16.52 18.09
C SER A 2 -9.86 -16.29 17.35
N ASN A 3 -9.76 -16.90 16.40
CA ASN A 3 -8.74 -16.68 15.64
C ASN A 3 -9.10 -15.76 14.61
N LYS A 4 -10.23 -15.12 14.71
CA LYS A 4 -10.56 -14.26 13.73
C LYS A 4 -9.71 -13.12 13.71
N LYS A 5 -9.07 -12.78 12.66
CA LYS A 5 -8.35 -11.61 12.57
C LYS A 5 -9.28 -10.53 12.47
N LYS A 6 -9.12 -9.47 13.18
CA LYS A 6 -9.95 -8.34 13.06
C LYS A 6 -9.40 -7.46 12.01
N SER A 7 -10.22 -7.02 11.07
CA SER A 7 -9.81 -6.06 10.06
C SER A 7 -9.70 -4.69 10.67
N PRO A 8 -8.72 -3.92 10.29
CA PRO A 8 -8.65 -2.53 10.72
C PRO A 8 -9.84 -1.78 10.16
N VAL A 9 -10.39 -0.89 10.95
CA VAL A 9 -11.48 -0.03 10.49
C VAL A 9 -10.87 1.33 10.26
N LEU A 10 -10.79 1.75 9.00
CA LEU A 10 -10.16 3.01 8.67
C LEU A 10 -11.19 4.13 8.63
N PHE A 11 -10.78 5.33 9.04
CA PHE A 11 -11.64 6.48 8.82
C PHE A 11 -11.85 6.62 7.32
N PRO A 12 -12.96 7.16 6.87
CA PRO A 12 -13.25 7.26 5.44
C PRO A 12 -12.13 7.92 4.65
N LYS A 13 -11.48 8.92 5.25
CA LYS A 13 -10.39 9.60 4.60
C LYS A 13 -9.23 8.66 4.29
N TYR A 14 -8.90 7.79 5.21
CA TYR A 14 -7.80 6.84 4.99
C TYR A 14 -8.22 5.71 4.06
N GLN A 15 -9.48 5.30 4.17
CA GLN A 15 -9.98 4.24 3.29
C GLN A 15 -9.96 4.73 1.83
N THR A 16 -10.21 6.00 1.60
CA THR A 16 -10.17 6.56 0.26
C THR A 16 -8.78 6.40 -0.35
N SER A 17 -7.74 6.61 0.45
CA SER A 17 -6.37 6.44 -0.05
C SER A 17 -6.09 4.99 -0.43
N LEU A 18 -6.60 4.05 0.36
CA LEU A 18 -6.39 2.64 0.08
C LEU A 18 -7.21 2.21 -1.15
N ASN A 19 -8.41 2.75 -1.29
CA ASN A 19 -9.22 2.49 -2.47
C ASN A 19 -8.49 2.97 -3.73
N GLN A 20 -7.82 4.11 -3.64
CA GLN A 20 -7.08 4.65 -4.76
C GLN A 20 -5.90 3.75 -5.12
N LEU A 21 -5.22 3.20 -4.11
CA LEU A 21 -4.14 2.27 -4.38
C LEU A 21 -4.68 1.04 -5.11
N GLY A 22 -5.80 0.51 -4.64
CA GLY A 22 -6.41 -0.65 -5.29
C GLY A 22 -6.78 -0.37 -6.73
N GLU A 23 -7.34 0.81 -6.98
CA GLU A 23 -7.72 1.18 -8.34
C GLU A 23 -6.48 1.37 -9.22
N ASN A 24 -5.43 1.96 -8.67
CA ASN A 24 -4.18 2.14 -9.41
C ASN A 24 -3.57 0.79 -9.82
N ILE A 25 -3.61 -0.17 -8.92
CA ILE A 25 -3.11 -1.52 -9.21
C ILE A 25 -3.94 -2.15 -10.32
N LYS A 26 -5.27 -2.03 -10.20
CA LYS A 26 -6.17 -2.60 -11.18
C LYS A 26 -5.90 -2.02 -12.56
N LEU A 27 -5.74 -0.71 -12.66
CA LEU A 27 -5.50 -0.05 -13.93
C LEU A 27 -4.10 -0.38 -14.48
N ALA A 28 -3.10 -0.47 -13.61
CA ALA A 28 -1.76 -0.83 -14.06
C ALA A 28 -1.71 -2.23 -14.65
N ALA A 29 -2.44 -3.17 -14.03
CA ALA A 29 -2.53 -4.52 -14.54
C ALA A 29 -3.25 -4.52 -15.89
N LYS A 30 -4.33 -3.76 -15.99
CA LYS A 30 -5.10 -3.70 -17.21
C LYS A 30 -4.29 -3.14 -18.37
N ARG A 31 -3.52 -2.08 -18.12
CA ARG A 31 -2.68 -1.51 -19.17
C ARG A 31 -1.65 -2.50 -19.68
N ARG A 32 -1.18 -3.40 -18.82
CA ARG A 32 -0.20 -4.41 -19.20
C ARG A 32 -0.84 -5.70 -19.66
N LYS A 33 -2.17 -5.71 -19.70
CA LYS A 33 -2.94 -6.91 -20.09
C LYS A 33 -2.60 -8.10 -19.21
N ILE A 34 -2.38 -7.85 -17.92
CA ILE A 34 -2.12 -8.89 -16.95
C ILE A 34 -3.41 -9.14 -16.18
N THR A 35 -3.92 -10.35 -16.27
CA THR A 35 -5.19 -10.70 -15.63
C THR A 35 -5.00 -11.04 -14.17
N GLN A 36 -6.08 -11.06 -13.42
CA GLN A 36 -6.03 -11.50 -12.02
C GLN A 36 -5.55 -12.94 -11.93
N THR A 37 -5.92 -13.78 -12.88
CA THR A 37 -5.46 -15.16 -12.91
C THR A 37 -3.94 -15.21 -13.05
N LEU A 38 -3.38 -14.39 -13.92
CA LEU A 38 -1.95 -14.37 -14.13
C LEU A 38 -1.24 -13.82 -12.90
N LEU A 39 -1.81 -12.77 -12.28
CA LEU A 39 -1.23 -12.25 -11.04
C LEU A 39 -1.23 -13.32 -9.96
N SER A 40 -2.31 -14.07 -9.85
CA SER A 40 -2.39 -15.15 -8.87
C SER A 40 -1.35 -16.22 -9.15
N GLN A 41 -1.17 -16.59 -10.40
CA GLN A 41 -0.19 -17.60 -10.75
C GLN A 41 1.24 -17.17 -10.44
N ARG A 42 1.55 -15.91 -10.70
CA ARG A 42 2.90 -15.42 -10.50
C ARG A 42 3.25 -15.15 -9.05
N THR A 43 2.25 -14.81 -8.24
CA THR A 43 2.52 -14.44 -6.86
C THR A 43 2.13 -15.52 -5.87
N GLY A 44 1.27 -16.45 -6.25
CA GLY A 44 0.73 -17.42 -5.31
C GLY A 44 -0.40 -16.85 -4.46
N ILE A 45 -0.77 -15.59 -4.66
CA ILE A 45 -1.86 -14.98 -3.92
C ILE A 45 -3.17 -15.40 -4.56
N SER A 46 -4.18 -15.78 -3.76
CA SER A 46 -5.45 -16.22 -4.33
C SER A 46 -6.14 -15.09 -5.09
N ARG A 47 -6.93 -15.45 -6.07
CA ARG A 47 -7.67 -14.44 -6.83
C ARG A 47 -8.65 -13.68 -5.95
N VAL A 48 -9.19 -14.35 -4.93
CA VAL A 48 -10.08 -13.68 -3.97
C VAL A 48 -9.34 -12.56 -3.26
N THR A 49 -8.12 -12.83 -2.80
CA THR A 49 -7.33 -11.83 -2.11
C THR A 49 -6.93 -10.70 -3.06
N ILE A 50 -6.56 -11.03 -4.29
CA ILE A 50 -6.21 -10.00 -5.27
C ILE A 50 -7.40 -9.08 -5.52
N ARG A 51 -8.60 -9.65 -5.60
CA ARG A 51 -9.80 -8.84 -5.81
C ARG A 51 -10.03 -7.91 -4.63
N LYS A 52 -9.79 -8.41 -3.40
CA LYS A 52 -9.92 -7.57 -2.22
C LYS A 52 -8.92 -6.42 -2.25
N MET A 53 -7.70 -6.69 -2.71
CA MET A 53 -6.69 -5.64 -2.80
C MET A 53 -7.11 -4.56 -3.79
N MET A 54 -7.68 -4.95 -4.90
CA MET A 54 -8.12 -3.99 -5.91
C MET A 54 -9.31 -3.15 -5.43
N HIS A 55 -9.99 -3.60 -4.37
CA HIS A 55 -11.07 -2.83 -3.78
C HIS A 55 -10.63 -2.10 -2.50
N GLY A 56 -9.36 -2.14 -2.17
CA GLY A 56 -8.86 -1.39 -1.02
C GLY A 56 -9.14 -2.02 0.32
N ASP A 57 -9.15 -3.35 0.39
CA ASP A 57 -9.42 -4.04 1.65
C ASP A 57 -8.25 -3.82 2.61
N PRO A 58 -8.49 -3.20 3.76
CA PRO A 58 -7.40 -2.89 4.70
C PRO A 58 -6.88 -4.09 5.47
N ALA A 59 -7.52 -5.25 5.35
CA ALA A 59 -7.08 -6.43 6.07
C ALA A 59 -6.02 -7.22 5.32
N VAL A 60 -5.72 -6.89 4.07
CA VAL A 60 -4.73 -7.61 3.30
C VAL A 60 -3.34 -7.13 3.70
N ALA A 61 -2.43 -8.06 3.94
CA ALA A 61 -1.08 -7.71 4.37
C ALA A 61 -0.36 -6.87 3.33
N ILE A 62 0.39 -5.89 3.79
CA ILE A 62 1.09 -4.98 2.90
C ILE A 62 2.09 -5.72 2.02
N GLY A 63 2.67 -6.82 2.51
CA GLY A 63 3.61 -7.60 1.69
C GLY A 63 2.98 -8.10 0.41
N TYR A 64 1.69 -8.40 0.43
CA TYR A 64 1.01 -8.85 -0.78
C TYR A 64 0.92 -7.71 -1.79
N TYR A 65 0.73 -6.48 -1.31
CA TYR A 65 0.72 -5.33 -2.21
C TYR A 65 2.09 -5.16 -2.88
N VAL A 66 3.16 -5.34 -2.11
CA VAL A 66 4.50 -5.23 -2.67
C VAL A 66 4.72 -6.31 -3.74
N MET A 67 4.25 -7.53 -3.49
CA MET A 67 4.39 -8.62 -4.45
C MET A 67 3.65 -8.32 -5.76
N ILE A 68 2.43 -7.83 -5.66
CA ILE A 68 1.66 -7.49 -6.85
C ILE A 68 2.35 -6.36 -7.61
N LEU A 69 2.78 -5.34 -6.91
CA LEU A 69 3.48 -4.23 -7.56
C LEU A 69 4.77 -4.72 -8.21
N GLY A 70 5.42 -5.71 -7.62
CA GLY A 70 6.62 -6.29 -8.21
C GLY A 70 6.35 -6.93 -9.56
N VAL A 71 5.22 -7.65 -9.68
CA VAL A 71 4.86 -8.26 -10.95
C VAL A 71 4.57 -7.17 -12.00
N LEU A 72 4.04 -6.04 -11.54
CA LEU A 72 3.72 -4.93 -12.44
C LEU A 72 4.93 -4.03 -12.72
N GLY A 73 6.06 -4.28 -12.05
CA GLY A 73 7.25 -3.45 -12.22
C GLY A 73 7.18 -2.13 -11.49
N LEU A 74 6.30 -2.01 -10.49
CA LEU A 74 6.07 -0.76 -9.78
C LEU A 74 6.45 -0.82 -8.31
N GLU A 75 7.19 -1.84 -7.88
CA GLU A 75 7.50 -1.98 -6.47
C GLU A 75 8.36 -0.83 -5.95
N GLN A 76 9.07 -0.12 -6.82
CA GLN A 76 9.90 0.98 -6.39
C GLN A 76 9.07 2.13 -5.81
N ASP A 77 7.79 2.19 -6.18
CA ASP A 77 6.93 3.25 -5.66
C ASP A 77 6.83 3.19 -4.15
N PHE A 78 6.95 2.01 -3.55
CA PHE A 78 6.88 1.91 -2.11
C PHE A 78 8.04 2.61 -1.42
N LYS A 79 9.17 2.76 -2.10
CA LYS A 79 10.30 3.42 -1.48
C LYS A 79 10.05 4.89 -1.24
N TYR A 80 9.05 5.44 -1.93
CA TYR A 80 8.76 6.86 -1.78
C TYR A 80 7.65 7.14 -0.79
N VAL A 81 7.00 6.10 -0.28
CA VAL A 81 5.93 6.31 0.70
C VAL A 81 6.56 6.95 1.93
N ALA A 82 5.99 8.08 2.36
CA ALA A 82 6.45 8.86 3.52
C ALA A 82 7.84 9.46 3.36
N LYS A 83 8.43 9.36 2.18
CA LYS A 83 9.77 9.86 2.01
C LYS A 83 9.82 11.38 1.99
N ASP A 84 8.82 12.00 1.37
CA ASP A 84 8.82 13.45 1.28
C ASP A 84 8.03 13.99 2.46
N ASP A 85 8.69 14.18 3.57
CA ASP A 85 8.08 14.59 4.82
C ASP A 85 8.51 16.00 5.16
N GLU A 86 7.90 16.94 4.46
CA GLU A 86 8.28 18.35 4.61
C GLU A 86 8.07 18.85 6.03
N LEU A 87 6.94 18.51 6.63
CA LEU A 87 6.67 18.96 7.99
C LEU A 87 7.69 18.35 8.96
N GLY A 88 7.99 17.07 8.81
CA GLY A 88 8.97 16.43 9.67
C GLY A 88 10.34 17.09 9.58
N ARG A 89 10.74 17.47 8.36
CA ARG A 89 12.01 18.12 8.18
C ARG A 89 12.01 19.49 8.86
N LYS A 90 10.91 20.23 8.77
CA LYS A 90 10.81 21.52 9.43
C LYS A 90 10.85 21.38 10.94
N LEU A 91 10.18 20.36 11.46
CA LEU A 91 10.20 20.12 12.90
C LEU A 91 11.61 19.77 13.37
N GLN A 92 12.34 19.01 12.56
CA GLN A 92 13.69 18.64 12.89
C GLN A 92 14.59 19.88 12.88
N ASP A 93 14.43 20.75 11.90
CA ASP A 93 15.22 21.97 11.82
C ASP A 93 14.96 22.86 13.04
N ILE A 94 13.72 22.98 13.47
CA ILE A 94 13.39 23.76 14.64
C ILE A 94 14.04 23.15 15.87
N ALA A 95 14.02 21.85 16.00
CA ALA A 95 14.64 21.19 17.13
C ALA A 95 16.15 21.43 17.15
N LEU A 96 16.78 21.44 15.97
CA LEU A 96 18.20 21.69 15.91
C LEU A 96 18.53 23.14 16.31
N LEU A 97 17.69 24.07 15.90
CA LEU A 97 17.94 25.45 16.28
C LEU A 97 17.82 25.67 17.76
N ARG A 98 16.84 25.00 18.43
CA ARG A 98 16.76 25.19 19.83
C ARG A 98 17.52 24.23 20.50
N GLY A 99 17.80 23.24 19.91
CA GLY A 99 18.24 22.27 20.61
C GLY A 99 19.57 22.08 20.86
N LYS A 100 20.26 22.88 20.50
CA LYS A 100 21.49 22.72 20.86
C LYS A 100 21.55 22.33 22.14
N GLN A 101 20.59 22.45 22.77
CA GLN A 101 20.59 22.10 24.03
C GLN A 101 20.53 20.78 24.24
N SER A 102 20.36 20.05 23.48
CA SER A 102 20.15 18.74 23.90
C SER A 102 21.24 18.14 24.42
#